data_6987f7042eeda799e37dc1733de4f8a7
#
_entry.id   6987f7042eeda799e37dc1733de4f8a7
#
_cell.length_a   1.000
_cell.length_b   1.000
_cell.length_c   1.000
_cell.angle_alpha   90.00
_cell.angle_beta   90.00
_cell.angle_gamma   90.00
#
_symmetry.space_group_name_H-M   'P 1'
#
loop_
_entity.id
_entity.type
_entity.pdbx_description
1 polymer ?
#
loop_
_entity_poly.entity_id
_entity_poly.type
_entity_poly.pdbx_seq_one_letter_code
_entity_poly.pdbx_strand_id
1 'polypeptide(L)'
;NELHDTSIVKVYLLYLIKLHISHFTPHISKRSELIMAEQNKAEKFVFYMYKMTKSYPPNKEVLKDISLSFYYGAKIGIIGQNGAGKSTLLRIMAGIDKEFQGEAWIEPGRTAGYLPQEPQLDPNLTVKENVMQAVAKKQAVLDRFNEISMKFAEPMEDDEMNKLLDEQAKLQDIIDAQDLWSLDRNIEIAMDALRCPPGDWPVTNLSGGEKRRVALCRLLLEEPDLLLLDEPTNHLDAETV
;
A
#
# COMPACT_ATOMS: atom_id res chain seq x y z
N ASN A 1 -16.36 26.85 -35.15
CA ASN A 1 -17.04 26.83 -33.85
C ASN A 1 -17.08 25.40 -33.32
N GLU A 2 -15.93 24.87 -33.06
CA GLU A 2 -15.73 23.59 -32.36
C GLU A 2 -14.60 23.83 -31.39
N LEU A 3 -14.92 24.12 -30.17
CA LEU A 3 -13.98 24.15 -29.04
C LEU A 3 -14.78 24.15 -27.75
N HIS A 4 -15.09 22.99 -27.23
CA HIS A 4 -15.27 22.74 -25.79
C HIS A 4 -15.56 21.24 -25.56
N ASP A 5 -14.52 20.45 -25.67
CA ASP A 5 -14.52 19.16 -25.00
C ASP A 5 -13.13 18.99 -24.33
N THR A 6 -13.02 19.49 -23.09
CA THR A 6 -11.79 19.50 -22.30
C THR A 6 -11.92 18.58 -21.10
N SER A 7 -12.22 17.33 -21.33
CA SER A 7 -12.07 16.25 -20.33
C SER A 7 -11.00 15.27 -20.79
N ILE A 8 -9.79 15.79 -21.04
CA ILE A 8 -8.67 14.92 -21.39
C ILE A 8 -7.89 14.60 -20.11
N VAL A 9 -8.17 13.44 -19.53
CA VAL A 9 -7.27 12.80 -18.58
C VAL A 9 -6.08 12.29 -19.40
N LYS A 10 -4.96 13.01 -19.40
CA LYS A 10 -3.72 12.56 -20.04
C LYS A 10 -2.93 11.69 -19.06
N VAL A 11 -2.71 10.45 -19.43
CA VAL A 11 -1.88 9.52 -18.68
C VAL A 11 -0.44 9.66 -19.16
N TYR A 12 0.47 10.12 -18.30
CA TYR A 12 1.91 10.18 -18.57
C TYR A 12 2.67 9.22 -17.65
N LEU A 13 3.64 8.54 -18.23
CA LEU A 13 4.52 7.59 -17.55
C LEU A 13 5.62 8.37 -16.78
N LEU A 14 5.60 8.38 -15.46
CA LEU A 14 6.65 8.95 -14.62
C LEU A 14 7.59 7.86 -14.08
N TYR A 15 8.85 7.94 -14.49
CA TYR A 15 9.91 6.97 -14.21
C TYR A 15 10.78 7.48 -13.04
N LEU A 16 10.32 7.45 -11.81
CA LEU A 16 11.14 7.90 -10.67
C LEU A 16 10.65 7.36 -9.32
N ILE A 17 10.91 6.14 -8.96
CA ILE A 17 11.06 5.68 -7.53
C ILE A 17 11.56 4.21 -7.50
N LYS A 18 12.51 3.84 -8.35
CA LYS A 18 13.10 2.48 -8.28
C LYS A 18 14.59 2.47 -7.87
N LEU A 19 15.14 3.57 -7.38
CA LEU A 19 16.60 3.68 -7.19
C LEU A 19 17.11 3.54 -5.75
N HIS A 20 16.27 3.37 -4.73
CA HIS A 20 16.77 3.30 -3.34
C HIS A 20 16.40 2.03 -2.54
N ILE A 21 15.59 1.12 -3.08
CA ILE A 21 15.23 -0.13 -2.36
C ILE A 21 15.90 -1.39 -2.94
N SER A 22 16.61 -1.28 -4.06
CA SER A 22 17.19 -2.45 -4.77
C SER A 22 18.56 -2.90 -4.28
N HIS A 23 19.07 -2.40 -3.15
CA HIS A 23 20.44 -2.72 -2.69
C HIS A 23 20.54 -3.70 -1.53
N PHE A 24 19.50 -4.40 -1.16
CA PHE A 24 19.58 -5.36 -0.06
C PHE A 24 18.81 -6.66 -0.34
N THR A 25 19.38 -7.56 -1.16
CA THR A 25 19.13 -9.00 -1.01
C THR A 25 20.30 -9.81 -1.58
N PRO A 26 20.92 -10.70 -0.79
CA PRO A 26 21.81 -11.73 -1.29
C PRO A 26 21.00 -12.99 -1.59
N HIS A 27 20.91 -13.44 -2.81
CA HIS A 27 21.06 -14.84 -3.24
C HIS A 27 20.70 -15.05 -4.73
N ILE A 28 21.67 -15.46 -5.48
CA ILE A 28 21.72 -15.54 -6.95
C ILE A 28 20.88 -16.70 -7.54
N SER A 29 20.31 -17.60 -6.74
CA SER A 29 19.57 -18.79 -7.24
C SER A 29 18.08 -18.56 -7.52
N LYS A 30 17.46 -17.54 -6.97
CA LYS A 30 16.03 -17.19 -7.20
C LYS A 30 15.80 -16.23 -8.38
N ARG A 31 16.87 -15.72 -8.99
CA ARG A 31 16.76 -14.68 -10.02
C ARG A 31 16.18 -15.17 -11.35
N SER A 32 16.45 -16.42 -11.71
CA SER A 32 15.91 -17.02 -12.95
C SER A 32 14.43 -17.38 -12.82
N GLU A 33 13.99 -17.84 -11.65
CA GLU A 33 12.56 -18.12 -11.38
C GLU A 33 11.76 -16.82 -11.24
N LEU A 34 12.35 -15.78 -10.61
CA LEU A 34 11.75 -14.44 -10.55
C LEU A 34 11.62 -13.79 -11.93
N ILE A 35 12.62 -13.93 -12.80
CA ILE A 35 12.56 -13.38 -14.16
C ILE A 35 11.50 -14.09 -15.01
N MET A 36 11.34 -15.42 -14.89
CA MET A 36 10.27 -16.16 -15.56
C MET A 36 8.88 -15.86 -14.96
N ALA A 37 8.79 -15.63 -13.65
CA ALA A 37 7.57 -15.21 -12.99
C ALA A 37 7.20 -13.75 -13.36
N GLU A 38 8.18 -12.86 -13.51
CA GLU A 38 7.97 -11.50 -14.00
C GLU A 38 7.56 -11.44 -15.47
N GLN A 39 8.08 -12.30 -16.32
CA GLN A 39 7.66 -12.40 -17.74
C GLN A 39 6.21 -12.91 -17.89
N ASN A 40 5.77 -13.85 -17.02
CA ASN A 40 4.37 -14.28 -16.99
C ASN A 40 3.41 -13.26 -16.32
N LYS A 41 3.93 -12.31 -15.52
CA LYS A 41 3.14 -11.21 -14.94
C LYS A 41 2.94 -10.03 -15.91
N ALA A 42 3.81 -9.87 -16.92
CA ALA A 42 3.78 -8.72 -17.83
C ALA A 42 2.52 -8.66 -18.72
N GLU A 43 1.76 -9.75 -18.81
CA GLU A 43 0.52 -9.82 -19.60
C GLU A 43 -0.76 -9.74 -18.78
N LYS A 44 -0.68 -9.65 -17.43
CA LYS A 44 -1.86 -9.60 -16.57
C LYS A 44 -2.14 -8.18 -16.10
N PHE A 45 -3.41 -7.79 -16.15
CA PHE A 45 -3.88 -6.53 -15.60
C PHE A 45 -3.99 -6.65 -14.07
N VAL A 46 -3.46 -5.67 -13.35
CA VAL A 46 -3.71 -5.52 -11.91
C VAL A 46 -5.05 -4.86 -11.66
N PHE A 47 -5.46 -3.96 -12.56
CA PHE A 47 -6.73 -3.27 -12.50
C PHE A 47 -7.30 -3.05 -13.91
N TYR A 48 -8.62 -3.11 -14.02
CA TYR A 48 -9.34 -2.94 -15.26
C TYR A 48 -10.58 -2.08 -15.04
N MET A 49 -10.87 -1.20 -15.99
CA MET A 49 -12.15 -0.48 -16.05
C MET A 49 -12.65 -0.39 -17.50
N TYR A 50 -13.97 -0.47 -17.66
CA TYR A 50 -14.61 -0.44 -18.97
C TYR A 50 -15.88 0.41 -18.92
N LYS A 51 -15.95 1.44 -19.82
CA LYS A 51 -17.06 2.39 -19.93
C LYS A 51 -17.48 2.98 -18.58
N MET A 52 -16.50 3.18 -17.70
CA MET A 52 -16.75 3.69 -16.38
C MET A 52 -17.15 5.17 -16.45
N THR A 53 -18.31 5.48 -15.89
CA THR A 53 -18.88 6.82 -15.81
C THR A 53 -19.29 7.13 -14.38
N LYS A 54 -18.92 8.31 -13.87
CA LYS A 54 -19.28 8.78 -12.54
C LYS A 54 -19.93 10.14 -12.61
N SER A 55 -21.12 10.23 -12.02
CA SER A 55 -21.88 11.48 -11.89
C SER A 55 -22.23 11.73 -10.43
N TYR A 56 -22.26 12.99 -10.04
CA TYR A 56 -22.76 13.45 -8.74
C TYR A 56 -24.07 14.23 -8.90
N PRO A 57 -24.99 14.17 -7.93
CA PRO A 57 -26.21 14.98 -7.96
C PRO A 57 -25.91 16.49 -8.10
N PRO A 58 -26.74 17.29 -8.79
CA PRO A 58 -27.96 16.90 -9.49
C PRO A 58 -27.76 16.40 -10.93
N ASN A 59 -26.61 16.24 -11.50
CA ASN A 59 -26.25 15.67 -12.82
C ASN A 59 -24.85 16.15 -13.27
N LYS A 60 -23.95 16.35 -12.32
CA LYS A 60 -22.56 16.70 -12.64
C LYS A 60 -21.80 15.45 -13.02
N GLU A 61 -21.62 15.22 -14.30
CA GLU A 61 -20.75 14.17 -14.82
C GLU A 61 -19.28 14.57 -14.59
N VAL A 62 -18.52 13.73 -13.87
CA VAL A 62 -17.12 14.00 -13.49
C VAL A 62 -16.17 13.10 -14.27
N LEU A 63 -16.57 11.85 -14.50
CA LEU A 63 -15.83 10.90 -15.33
C LEU A 63 -16.78 10.32 -16.37
N LYS A 64 -16.36 10.24 -17.64
CA LYS A 64 -17.18 9.81 -18.74
C LYS A 64 -16.50 8.75 -19.59
N ASP A 65 -17.15 7.61 -19.73
CA ASP A 65 -16.80 6.51 -20.63
C ASP A 65 -15.30 6.14 -20.58
N ILE A 66 -14.76 6.02 -19.36
CA ILE A 66 -13.34 5.69 -19.15
C ILE A 66 -13.14 4.20 -19.29
N SER A 67 -12.25 3.80 -20.22
CA SER A 67 -11.84 2.42 -20.44
C SER A 67 -10.32 2.34 -20.38
N LEU A 68 -9.78 1.73 -19.33
CA LEU A 68 -8.35 1.64 -19.07
C LEU A 68 -8.00 0.29 -18.45
N SER A 69 -6.79 -0.18 -18.75
CA SER A 69 -6.20 -1.38 -18.18
C SER A 69 -4.83 -1.07 -17.62
N PHE A 70 -4.57 -1.49 -16.41
CA PHE A 70 -3.32 -1.22 -15.70
C PHE A 70 -2.56 -2.52 -15.54
N TYR A 71 -1.35 -2.56 -16.09
CA TYR A 71 -0.47 -3.73 -16.02
C TYR A 71 0.37 -3.71 -14.75
N TYR A 72 0.81 -4.89 -14.33
CA TYR A 72 1.76 -5.00 -13.23
C TYR A 72 3.04 -4.23 -13.50
N GLY A 73 3.55 -3.56 -12.47
CA GLY A 73 4.78 -2.77 -12.54
C GLY A 73 4.68 -1.48 -13.35
N ALA A 74 3.52 -1.17 -13.94
CA ALA A 74 3.30 0.09 -14.63
C ALA A 74 3.28 1.27 -13.64
N LYS A 75 4.00 2.35 -13.99
CA LYS A 75 3.97 3.62 -13.28
C LYS A 75 3.20 4.63 -14.11
N ILE A 76 2.06 5.06 -13.62
CA ILE A 76 1.11 5.86 -14.37
C ILE A 76 0.83 7.15 -13.62
N GLY A 77 1.02 8.29 -14.29
CA GLY A 77 0.63 9.62 -13.79
C GLY A 77 -0.72 10.04 -14.33
N ILE A 78 -1.61 10.49 -13.46
CA ILE A 78 -2.92 11.05 -13.81
C ILE A 78 -2.81 12.57 -13.72
N ILE A 79 -2.96 13.25 -14.85
CA ILE A 79 -2.83 14.70 -14.96
C ILE A 79 -4.16 15.32 -15.40
N GLY A 80 -4.52 16.43 -14.81
CA GLY A 80 -5.73 17.19 -15.15
C GLY A 80 -5.89 18.39 -14.22
N GLN A 81 -6.76 19.32 -14.60
CA GLN A 81 -7.08 20.49 -13.79
C GLN A 81 -7.74 20.10 -12.45
N ASN A 82 -7.77 21.03 -11.51
CA ASN A 82 -8.51 20.82 -10.26
C ASN A 82 -10.00 20.64 -10.57
N GLY A 83 -10.60 19.62 -9.94
CA GLY A 83 -11.99 19.23 -10.21
C GLY A 83 -12.20 18.34 -11.45
N ALA A 84 -11.15 17.95 -12.19
CA ALA A 84 -11.25 17.05 -13.34
C ALA A 84 -11.56 15.58 -12.99
N GLY A 85 -11.68 15.23 -11.70
CA GLY A 85 -12.05 13.88 -11.28
C GLY A 85 -10.88 12.96 -10.94
N LYS A 86 -9.65 13.47 -10.82
CA LYS A 86 -8.46 12.66 -10.47
C LYS A 86 -8.66 11.85 -9.19
N SER A 87 -9.00 12.52 -8.09
CA SER A 87 -9.25 11.88 -6.80
C SER A 87 -10.46 10.93 -6.83
N THR A 88 -11.49 11.28 -7.62
CA THR A 88 -12.66 10.39 -7.83
C THR A 88 -12.23 9.10 -8.51
N LEU A 89 -11.42 9.19 -9.57
CA LEU A 89 -10.88 8.01 -10.26
C LEU A 89 -10.07 7.13 -9.32
N LEU A 90 -9.13 7.71 -8.57
CA LEU A 90 -8.30 6.98 -7.60
C LEU A 90 -9.14 6.31 -6.50
N ARG A 91 -10.21 6.97 -6.02
CA ARG A 91 -11.11 6.38 -5.01
C ARG A 91 -11.93 5.22 -5.57
N ILE A 92 -12.33 5.27 -6.83
CA ILE A 92 -12.97 4.14 -7.52
C ILE A 92 -11.98 2.99 -7.66
N MET A 93 -10.74 3.27 -8.08
CA MET A 93 -9.67 2.28 -8.20
C MET A 93 -9.32 1.63 -6.85
N ALA A 94 -9.38 2.39 -5.76
CA ALA A 94 -9.18 1.89 -4.40
C ALA A 94 -10.39 1.10 -3.84
N GLY A 95 -11.51 1.02 -4.58
CA GLY A 95 -12.74 0.38 -4.12
C GLY A 95 -13.47 1.13 -3.02
N ILE A 96 -13.10 2.39 -2.76
CA ILE A 96 -13.73 3.27 -1.76
C ILE A 96 -15.06 3.81 -2.29
N ASP A 97 -15.06 4.30 -3.54
CA ASP A 97 -16.27 4.75 -4.22
C ASP A 97 -16.76 3.63 -5.16
N LYS A 98 -17.93 3.09 -4.84
CA LYS A 98 -18.56 1.99 -5.59
C LYS A 98 -19.76 2.43 -6.42
N GLU A 99 -20.12 3.71 -6.34
CA GLU A 99 -21.28 4.26 -7.03
C GLU A 99 -20.86 4.82 -8.39
N PHE A 100 -20.77 4.00 -9.41
CA PHE A 100 -20.47 4.38 -10.80
C PHE A 100 -21.21 3.45 -11.77
N GLN A 101 -21.29 3.84 -13.03
CA GLN A 101 -21.80 3.02 -14.14
C GLN A 101 -20.61 2.42 -14.90
N GLY A 102 -20.83 1.26 -15.54
CA GLY A 102 -19.78 0.52 -16.22
C GLY A 102 -19.10 -0.49 -15.29
N GLU A 103 -17.89 -0.87 -15.61
CA GLU A 103 -17.13 -1.88 -14.89
C GLU A 103 -15.80 -1.31 -14.37
N ALA A 104 -15.44 -1.65 -13.14
CA ALA A 104 -14.13 -1.36 -12.56
C ALA A 104 -13.82 -2.41 -11.51
N TRP A 105 -12.69 -3.10 -11.63
CA TRP A 105 -12.28 -4.15 -10.70
C TRP A 105 -10.76 -4.33 -10.64
N ILE A 106 -10.28 -4.73 -9.49
CA ILE A 106 -8.92 -5.20 -9.25
C ILE A 106 -8.86 -6.72 -9.45
N GLU A 107 -7.75 -7.27 -9.92
CA GLU A 107 -7.58 -8.71 -10.05
C GLU A 107 -7.87 -9.42 -8.72
N PRO A 108 -8.68 -10.51 -8.72
CA PRO A 108 -9.01 -11.24 -7.49
C PRO A 108 -7.76 -11.68 -6.72
N GLY A 109 -7.78 -11.45 -5.40
CA GLY A 109 -6.66 -11.75 -4.53
C GLY A 109 -5.57 -10.67 -4.47
N ARG A 110 -5.78 -9.54 -5.16
CA ARG A 110 -4.87 -8.38 -5.12
C ARG A 110 -5.40 -7.27 -4.23
N THR A 111 -4.48 -6.45 -3.74
CA THR A 111 -4.77 -5.36 -2.82
C THR A 111 -4.47 -4.02 -3.45
N ALA A 112 -5.33 -3.03 -3.19
CA ALA A 112 -5.07 -1.64 -3.53
C ALA A 112 -4.83 -0.83 -2.26
N GLY A 113 -3.74 -0.07 -2.26
CA GLY A 113 -3.45 0.90 -1.22
C GLY A 113 -3.65 2.32 -1.74
N TYR A 114 -4.29 3.17 -0.95
CA TYR A 114 -4.64 4.54 -1.36
C TYR A 114 -4.15 5.57 -0.34
N LEU A 115 -3.35 6.52 -0.81
CA LEU A 115 -2.98 7.71 -0.05
C LEU A 115 -3.84 8.89 -0.50
N PRO A 116 -4.81 9.34 0.32
CA PRO A 116 -5.58 10.54 0.02
C PRO A 116 -4.73 11.80 0.17
N GLN A 117 -5.23 12.91 -0.37
CA GLN A 117 -4.61 14.24 -0.22
C GLN A 117 -4.45 14.62 1.26
N GLU A 118 -5.45 14.32 2.09
CA GLU A 118 -5.45 14.51 3.54
C GLU A 118 -5.62 13.17 4.25
N PRO A 119 -4.52 12.46 4.57
CA PRO A 119 -4.60 11.17 5.22
C PRO A 119 -5.04 11.29 6.67
N GLN A 120 -5.86 10.34 7.11
CA GLN A 120 -6.30 10.22 8.47
C GLN A 120 -5.41 9.23 9.24
N LEU A 121 -4.88 9.70 10.37
CA LEU A 121 -4.17 8.87 11.34
C LEU A 121 -5.05 8.75 12.59
N ASP A 122 -4.89 7.68 13.35
CA ASP A 122 -5.59 7.52 14.62
C ASP A 122 -5.02 8.53 15.63
N PRO A 123 -5.83 9.48 16.12
CA PRO A 123 -5.37 10.54 17.01
C PRO A 123 -4.98 10.04 18.41
N ASN A 124 -5.39 8.83 18.78
CA ASN A 124 -5.10 8.22 20.07
C ASN A 124 -3.76 7.48 20.09
N LEU A 125 -3.12 7.31 18.93
CA LEU A 125 -1.88 6.57 18.77
C LEU A 125 -0.72 7.50 18.47
N THR A 126 0.48 7.04 18.81
CA THR A 126 1.75 7.67 18.43
C THR A 126 2.04 7.47 16.94
N VAL A 127 3.09 8.12 16.44
CA VAL A 127 3.59 7.95 15.06
C VAL A 127 3.93 6.48 14.79
N LYS A 128 4.73 5.85 15.67
CA LYS A 128 5.15 4.44 15.51
C LYS A 128 3.95 3.50 15.53
N GLU A 129 3.02 3.69 16.46
CA GLU A 129 1.82 2.86 16.56
C GLU A 129 0.91 2.98 15.32
N ASN A 130 0.76 4.18 14.74
CA ASN A 130 0.05 4.37 13.47
C ASN A 130 0.74 3.62 12.31
N VAL A 131 2.07 3.63 12.26
CA VAL A 131 2.83 2.90 11.24
C VAL A 131 2.70 1.39 11.45
N MET A 132 2.76 0.91 12.70
CA MET A 132 2.64 -0.50 13.04
C MET A 132 1.28 -1.11 12.67
N GLN A 133 0.23 -0.31 12.51
CA GLN A 133 -1.06 -0.81 12.01
C GLN A 133 -0.94 -1.55 10.66
N ALA A 134 -0.01 -1.12 9.79
CA ALA A 134 0.25 -1.75 8.50
C ALA A 134 0.72 -3.20 8.61
N VAL A 135 1.45 -3.49 9.67
CA VAL A 135 2.11 -4.78 9.90
C VAL A 135 1.48 -5.59 11.04
N ALA A 136 0.30 -5.17 11.52
CA ALA A 136 -0.37 -5.78 12.68
C ALA A 136 -0.54 -7.30 12.53
N LYS A 137 -0.81 -7.81 11.32
CA LYS A 137 -0.90 -9.25 11.07
C LYS A 137 0.45 -9.95 11.19
N LYS A 138 1.52 -9.32 10.70
CA LYS A 138 2.90 -9.82 10.80
C LYS A 138 3.34 -9.82 12.27
N GLN A 139 3.03 -8.76 13.00
CA GLN A 139 3.30 -8.64 14.43
C GLN A 139 2.57 -9.71 15.25
N ALA A 140 1.29 -9.96 14.97
CA ALA A 140 0.52 -10.99 15.66
C ALA A 140 1.11 -12.40 15.53
N VAL A 141 1.78 -12.70 14.41
CA VAL A 141 2.51 -13.98 14.24
C VAL A 141 3.69 -14.07 15.21
N LEU A 142 4.47 -12.99 15.33
CA LEU A 142 5.61 -12.93 16.28
C LEU A 142 5.12 -12.98 17.72
N ASP A 143 4.06 -12.25 18.06
CA ASP A 143 3.51 -12.25 19.42
C ASP A 143 3.01 -13.63 19.80
N ARG A 144 2.33 -14.34 18.88
CA ARG A 144 1.84 -15.70 19.13
C ARG A 144 2.99 -16.70 19.29
N PHE A 145 4.04 -16.58 18.48
CA PHE A 145 5.25 -17.39 18.60
C PHE A 145 5.91 -17.20 19.98
N ASN A 146 6.04 -15.97 20.43
CA ASN A 146 6.61 -15.62 21.74
C ASN A 146 5.73 -16.12 22.89
N GLU A 147 4.40 -15.98 22.76
CA GLU A 147 3.44 -16.49 23.77
C GLU A 147 3.59 -18.01 23.95
N ILE A 148 3.67 -18.76 22.85
CA ILE A 148 3.87 -20.21 22.90
C ILE A 148 5.22 -20.55 23.56
N SER A 149 6.29 -19.82 23.20
CA SER A 149 7.60 -19.99 23.77
C SER A 149 7.62 -19.78 25.29
N MET A 150 6.85 -18.81 25.79
CA MET A 150 6.71 -18.59 27.24
C MET A 150 5.90 -19.71 27.91
N LYS A 151 4.89 -20.25 27.27
CA LYS A 151 4.06 -21.32 27.81
C LYS A 151 4.82 -22.59 28.05
N PHE A 152 5.88 -22.89 27.30
CA PHE A 152 6.73 -24.08 27.54
C PHE A 152 7.48 -24.05 28.87
N ALA A 153 7.54 -22.90 29.55
CA ALA A 153 8.10 -22.81 30.90
C ALA A 153 7.10 -23.27 31.98
N GLU A 154 5.85 -23.50 31.65
CA GLU A 154 4.79 -23.93 32.55
C GLU A 154 4.58 -25.45 32.45
N PRO A 155 4.23 -26.13 33.55
CA PRO A 155 3.84 -27.55 33.50
C PRO A 155 2.58 -27.72 32.64
N MET A 156 2.60 -28.66 31.69
CA MET A 156 1.46 -28.96 30.84
C MET A 156 1.37 -30.45 30.52
N GLU A 157 0.22 -30.90 30.06
CA GLU A 157 -0.02 -32.26 29.61
C GLU A 157 0.64 -32.52 28.25
N ASP A 158 1.06 -33.78 27.99
CA ASP A 158 1.76 -34.15 26.76
C ASP A 158 0.98 -33.82 25.47
N ASP A 159 -0.36 -33.94 25.48
CA ASP A 159 -1.20 -33.64 24.36
C ASP A 159 -1.23 -32.12 24.06
N GLU A 160 -1.16 -31.28 25.09
CA GLU A 160 -1.08 -29.82 24.94
C GLU A 160 0.30 -29.42 24.44
N MET A 161 1.36 -30.01 24.99
CA MET A 161 2.73 -29.82 24.56
C MET A 161 2.88 -30.08 23.05
N ASN A 162 2.39 -31.24 22.58
CA ASN A 162 2.48 -31.60 21.17
C ASN A 162 1.73 -30.62 20.26
N LYS A 163 0.54 -30.14 20.65
CA LYS A 163 -0.21 -29.15 19.87
C LYS A 163 0.53 -27.81 19.77
N LEU A 164 1.12 -27.35 20.86
CA LEU A 164 1.90 -26.11 20.88
C LEU A 164 3.19 -26.23 20.06
N LEU A 165 3.86 -27.39 20.08
CA LEU A 165 5.01 -27.63 19.23
C LEU A 165 4.66 -27.59 17.73
N ASP A 166 3.54 -28.22 17.34
CA ASP A 166 3.07 -28.19 15.95
C ASP A 166 2.67 -26.78 15.50
N GLU A 167 2.04 -25.99 16.40
CA GLU A 167 1.69 -24.60 16.13
C GLU A 167 2.96 -23.74 16.01
N GLN A 168 3.89 -23.87 16.92
CA GLN A 168 5.15 -23.12 16.91
C GLN A 168 5.95 -23.41 15.64
N ALA A 169 6.04 -24.66 15.19
CA ALA A 169 6.74 -25.02 13.96
C ALA A 169 6.12 -24.30 12.74
N LYS A 170 4.79 -24.25 12.64
CA LYS A 170 4.09 -23.53 11.56
C LYS A 170 4.34 -22.03 11.60
N LEU A 171 4.33 -21.43 12.80
CA LEU A 171 4.64 -20.01 12.97
C LEU A 171 6.09 -19.72 12.61
N GLN A 172 7.04 -20.59 12.98
CA GLN A 172 8.45 -20.48 12.61
C GLN A 172 8.62 -20.46 11.08
N ASP A 173 7.96 -21.39 10.37
CA ASP A 173 7.99 -21.43 8.91
C ASP A 173 7.49 -20.11 8.28
N ILE A 174 6.44 -19.51 8.85
CA ILE A 174 5.89 -18.21 8.39
C ILE A 174 6.88 -17.08 8.67
N ILE A 175 7.45 -17.05 9.87
CA ILE A 175 8.42 -16.03 10.29
C ILE A 175 9.66 -16.07 9.41
N ASP A 176 10.20 -17.26 9.14
CA ASP A 176 11.39 -17.42 8.32
C ASP A 176 11.11 -17.12 6.83
N ALA A 177 9.96 -17.55 6.31
CA ALA A 177 9.57 -17.28 4.92
C ALA A 177 9.37 -15.80 4.63
N GLN A 178 8.92 -15.01 5.62
CA GLN A 178 8.64 -13.59 5.49
C GLN A 178 9.70 -12.68 6.15
N ASP A 179 10.78 -13.25 6.69
CA ASP A 179 11.83 -12.53 7.45
C ASP A 179 11.26 -11.59 8.53
N LEU A 180 10.29 -12.11 9.32
CA LEU A 180 9.62 -11.30 10.32
C LEU A 180 10.52 -10.92 11.51
N TRP A 181 11.63 -11.65 11.73
CA TRP A 181 12.62 -11.28 12.74
C TRP A 181 13.19 -9.86 12.53
N SER A 182 13.23 -9.41 11.27
CA SER A 182 13.72 -8.09 10.90
C SER A 182 12.61 -7.01 10.91
N LEU A 183 11.38 -7.33 11.34
CA LEU A 183 10.22 -6.47 11.19
C LEU A 183 10.41 -5.09 11.83
N ASP A 184 10.82 -5.02 13.09
CA ASP A 184 11.05 -3.75 13.80
C ASP A 184 12.12 -2.90 13.10
N ARG A 185 13.21 -3.53 12.68
CA ARG A 185 14.28 -2.86 11.93
C ARG A 185 13.78 -2.32 10.59
N ASN A 186 12.97 -3.07 9.89
CA ASN A 186 12.41 -2.66 8.60
C ASN A 186 11.45 -1.47 8.77
N ILE A 187 10.68 -1.42 9.85
CA ILE A 187 9.84 -0.29 10.22
C ILE A 187 10.71 0.95 10.47
N GLU A 188 11.77 0.84 11.26
CA GLU A 188 12.67 1.96 11.56
C GLU A 188 13.34 2.49 10.29
N ILE A 189 13.83 1.61 9.42
CA ILE A 189 14.43 1.98 8.14
C ILE A 189 13.40 2.72 7.25
N ALA A 190 12.15 2.24 7.18
CA ALA A 190 11.10 2.87 6.39
C ALA A 190 10.74 4.25 6.94
N MET A 191 10.63 4.39 8.27
CA MET A 191 10.35 5.66 8.93
C MET A 191 11.48 6.68 8.70
N ASP A 192 12.74 6.25 8.79
CA ASP A 192 13.92 7.10 8.55
C ASP A 192 13.98 7.52 7.08
N ALA A 193 13.84 6.60 6.14
CA ALA A 193 13.87 6.87 4.69
C ALA A 193 12.82 7.91 4.26
N LEU A 194 11.66 7.91 4.92
CA LEU A 194 10.58 8.87 4.66
C LEU A 194 10.65 10.11 5.57
N ARG A 195 11.72 10.23 6.38
CA ARG A 195 11.88 11.33 7.34
C ARG A 195 10.63 11.52 8.20
N CYS A 196 10.06 10.41 8.69
CA CYS A 196 8.94 10.47 9.63
C CYS A 196 9.34 11.19 10.92
N PRO A 197 8.42 11.84 11.61
CA PRO A 197 8.64 12.37 12.96
C PRO A 197 9.04 11.25 13.93
N PRO A 198 9.63 11.59 15.11
CA PRO A 198 9.95 10.62 16.16
C PRO A 198 8.76 9.72 16.48
N GLY A 199 9.03 8.42 16.64
CA GLY A 199 7.99 7.40 16.78
C GLY A 199 7.09 7.53 18.00
N ASP A 200 7.58 8.17 19.05
CA ASP A 200 6.89 8.43 20.33
C ASP A 200 5.99 9.69 20.31
N TRP A 201 6.05 10.48 19.23
CA TRP A 201 5.24 11.68 19.14
C TRP A 201 3.75 11.38 18.91
N PRO A 202 2.85 12.15 19.57
CA PRO A 202 1.43 12.06 19.29
C PRO A 202 1.12 12.67 17.93
N VAL A 203 0.33 11.97 17.11
CA VAL A 203 0.00 12.44 15.74
C VAL A 203 -0.84 13.70 15.68
N THR A 204 -1.48 14.07 16.81
CA THR A 204 -2.28 15.29 16.91
C THR A 204 -1.46 16.56 16.70
N ASN A 205 -0.16 16.53 17.04
CA ASN A 205 0.74 17.67 17.00
C ASN A 205 1.48 17.80 15.64
N LEU A 206 1.25 16.88 14.73
CA LEU A 206 1.94 16.84 13.45
C LEU A 206 1.36 17.84 12.46
N SER A 207 2.24 18.46 11.67
CA SER A 207 1.88 19.21 10.48
C SER A 207 1.23 18.30 9.42
N GLY A 208 0.55 18.90 8.44
CA GLY A 208 -0.06 18.15 7.33
C GLY A 208 0.97 17.31 6.54
N GLY A 209 2.17 17.87 6.30
CA GLY A 209 3.26 17.17 5.62
C GLY A 209 3.78 15.98 6.43
N GLU A 210 3.95 16.13 7.75
CA GLU A 210 4.37 15.04 8.64
C GLU A 210 3.32 13.92 8.68
N LYS A 211 2.04 14.26 8.84
CA LYS A 211 0.94 13.27 8.79
C LYS A 211 0.97 12.48 7.48
N ARG A 212 1.25 13.17 6.38
CA ARG A 212 1.34 12.54 5.06
C ARG A 212 2.52 11.57 4.94
N ARG A 213 3.70 11.94 5.47
CA ARG A 213 4.87 11.04 5.50
C ARG A 213 4.60 9.78 6.33
N VAL A 214 3.97 9.93 7.50
CA VAL A 214 3.57 8.80 8.35
C VAL A 214 2.55 7.90 7.64
N ALA A 215 1.54 8.47 7.00
CA ALA A 215 0.55 7.72 6.24
C ALA A 215 1.14 7.01 5.02
N LEU A 216 2.09 7.65 4.33
CA LEU A 216 2.83 7.03 3.22
C LEU A 216 3.70 5.88 3.72
N CYS A 217 4.40 6.05 4.85
CA CYS A 217 5.18 5.00 5.49
C CYS A 217 4.30 3.78 5.81
N ARG A 218 3.17 4.00 6.47
CA ARG A 218 2.18 2.96 6.75
C ARG A 218 1.75 2.24 5.47
N LEU A 219 1.36 2.99 4.44
CA LEU A 219 0.88 2.43 3.18
C LEU A 219 1.95 1.60 2.44
N LEU A 220 3.22 2.02 2.46
CA LEU A 220 4.30 1.27 1.83
C LEU A 220 4.63 -0.03 2.57
N LEU A 221 4.50 -0.05 3.91
CA LEU A 221 4.67 -1.25 4.72
C LEU A 221 3.52 -2.27 4.59
N GLU A 222 2.34 -1.81 4.11
CA GLU A 222 1.23 -2.71 3.72
C GLU A 222 1.55 -3.51 2.44
N GLU A 223 2.52 -3.05 1.63
CA GLU A 223 2.97 -3.69 0.39
C GLU A 223 1.81 -4.00 -0.60
N PRO A 224 0.95 -3.02 -0.93
CA PRO A 224 -0.17 -3.27 -1.82
C PRO A 224 0.28 -3.59 -3.25
N ASP A 225 -0.48 -4.43 -3.97
CA ASP A 225 -0.22 -4.76 -5.38
C ASP A 225 -0.44 -3.55 -6.32
N LEU A 226 -1.37 -2.67 -5.95
CA LEU A 226 -1.68 -1.41 -6.64
C LEU A 226 -1.55 -0.24 -5.67
N LEU A 227 -0.56 0.62 -5.87
CA LEU A 227 -0.34 1.82 -5.07
C LEU A 227 -0.96 3.04 -5.76
N LEU A 228 -1.88 3.69 -5.08
CA LEU A 228 -2.62 4.85 -5.56
C LEU A 228 -2.30 6.08 -4.69
N LEU A 229 -1.69 7.09 -5.29
CA LEU A 229 -1.24 8.30 -4.59
C LEU A 229 -1.98 9.52 -5.15
N ASP A 230 -2.74 10.21 -4.30
CA ASP A 230 -3.46 11.42 -4.66
C ASP A 230 -2.62 12.66 -4.32
N GLU A 231 -2.15 13.37 -5.35
CA GLU A 231 -1.29 14.55 -5.27
C GLU A 231 -0.05 14.34 -4.36
N PRO A 232 0.80 13.33 -4.62
CA PRO A 232 1.85 12.89 -3.69
C PRO A 232 2.89 13.97 -3.36
N THR A 233 3.05 14.98 -4.20
CA THR A 233 4.04 16.05 -4.04
C THR A 233 3.52 17.29 -3.31
N ASN A 234 2.22 17.41 -3.07
CA ASN A 234 1.67 18.51 -2.31
C ASN A 234 2.11 18.43 -0.84
N HIS A 235 2.65 19.51 -0.31
CA HIS A 235 3.17 19.62 1.05
C HIS A 235 4.44 18.77 1.36
N LEU A 236 5.11 18.22 0.33
CA LEU A 236 6.48 17.75 0.50
C LEU A 236 7.41 18.93 0.24
N ASP A 237 8.33 19.18 1.16
CA ASP A 237 9.37 20.19 0.96
C ASP A 237 10.21 19.84 -0.28
N ALA A 238 10.69 20.86 -0.98
CA ALA A 238 11.47 20.70 -2.22
C ALA A 238 12.72 19.79 -2.08
N GLU A 239 13.14 19.52 -0.86
CA GLU A 239 14.27 18.63 -0.53
C GLU A 239 13.86 17.15 -0.44
N THR A 240 12.55 16.84 -0.48
CA THR A 240 12.03 15.46 -0.29
C THR A 240 11.52 14.85 -1.62
N VAL A 241 11.56 15.62 -2.72
CA VAL A 241 11.10 15.19 -4.04
C VAL A 241 12.22 14.59 -4.88
#